data_29d289408b2f8fbda99ebc1f929aae2c
#
_entry.id   29d289408b2f8fbda99ebc1f929aae2c
#
_cell.length_a   1.000
_cell.length_b   1.000
_cell.length_c   1.000
_cell.angle_alpha   90.00
_cell.angle_beta   90.00
_cell.angle_gamma   90.00
#
_symmetry.space_group_name_H-M   'P 1'
#
loop_
_entity.id
_entity.type
_entity.pdbx_description
1 polymer ?
#
loop_
_entity_poly.entity_id
_entity_poly.type
_entity_poly.pdbx_seq_one_letter_code
_entity_poly.pdbx_strand_id
1 'polypeptide(L)'
;MRIFDNHVHLTSSSLDFFVKTFTKEGGTSINLVNLTESCFSLDEFSKKYDETISLGKRLRDKGLEVVVSIGPYPVNYIEMKEKIGIEKTVDIYRKALDLAIKLVEEGSANAIGEVGRPHFETSAENMEESNSIMDYIFQITADKDIPLILHTESLDSSGMCELMKKARRNGKNSLVVKHFSLPIFSENCEIVPSVPAGRSNARAAPWGKTRFFLETDFAGDENNPNFVLPADSVPKRVNMLIQEGVDHDSIEVSMNFYREFYRLD
;
A
#
# COMPACT_ATOMS: atom_id res chain seq x y z
N MET A 1 -0.82 21.16 -9.47
CA MET A 1 -1.58 19.95 -9.06
C MET A 1 -0.59 18.88 -8.61
N ARG A 2 -0.85 18.21 -7.49
CA ARG A 2 -0.10 17.01 -7.09
C ARG A 2 -0.63 15.79 -7.84
N ILE A 3 0.24 14.83 -8.12
CA ILE A 3 -0.12 13.54 -8.71
C ILE A 3 0.51 12.46 -7.84
N PHE A 4 -0.32 11.66 -7.18
CA PHE A 4 0.05 10.68 -6.17
C PHE A 4 -0.16 9.26 -6.67
N ASP A 5 0.89 8.42 -6.57
CA ASP A 5 0.84 6.97 -6.78
C ASP A 5 0.84 6.26 -5.43
N ASN A 6 -0.22 5.55 -5.13
CA ASN A 6 -0.43 4.99 -3.79
C ASN A 6 0.37 3.72 -3.50
N HIS A 7 1.03 3.11 -4.46
CA HIS A 7 1.74 1.86 -4.20
C HIS A 7 2.90 1.66 -5.16
N VAL A 8 4.11 1.77 -4.63
CA VAL A 8 5.36 1.64 -5.40
C VAL A 8 6.40 0.91 -4.57
N HIS A 9 7.04 -0.08 -5.18
CA HIS A 9 8.20 -0.77 -4.62
C HIS A 9 9.47 -0.37 -5.33
N LEU A 10 10.49 0.05 -4.59
CA LEU A 10 11.77 0.45 -5.16
C LEU A 10 12.95 -0.21 -4.46
N THR A 11 13.99 -0.40 -5.23
CA THR A 11 15.33 -0.74 -4.78
C THR A 11 16.28 0.44 -5.02
N SER A 12 17.48 0.36 -4.48
CA SER A 12 18.50 1.38 -4.77
C SER A 12 18.86 1.48 -6.26
N SER A 13 18.73 0.38 -7.00
CA SER A 13 19.01 0.34 -8.45
C SER A 13 17.88 0.88 -9.30
N SER A 14 16.61 0.72 -8.89
CA SER A 14 15.46 1.19 -9.66
C SER A 14 15.09 2.65 -9.39
N LEU A 15 15.61 3.26 -8.31
CA LEU A 15 15.21 4.58 -7.84
C LEU A 15 15.36 5.68 -8.89
N ASP A 16 16.53 5.79 -9.54
CA ASP A 16 16.80 6.86 -10.51
C ASP A 16 15.96 6.71 -11.77
N PHE A 17 15.78 5.48 -12.24
CA PHE A 17 14.88 5.15 -13.35
C PHE A 17 13.44 5.56 -13.03
N PHE A 18 12.94 5.17 -11.86
CA PHE A 18 11.60 5.50 -11.43
C PHE A 18 11.38 7.03 -11.36
N VAL A 19 12.23 7.75 -10.64
CA VAL A 19 12.12 9.20 -10.48
C VAL A 19 12.09 9.88 -11.85
N LYS A 20 13.04 9.57 -12.72
CA LYS A 20 13.11 10.13 -14.09
C LYS A 20 11.83 9.88 -14.88
N THR A 21 11.31 8.65 -14.83
CA THR A 21 10.13 8.24 -15.61
C THR A 21 8.85 8.87 -15.04
N PHE A 22 8.67 8.82 -13.73
CA PHE A 22 7.50 9.33 -13.02
C PHE A 22 7.36 10.85 -13.10
N THR A 23 8.46 11.58 -12.82
CA THR A 23 8.43 13.06 -12.83
C THR A 23 8.34 13.66 -14.21
N LYS A 24 8.84 12.99 -15.24
CA LYS A 24 8.70 13.42 -16.64
C LYS A 24 7.23 13.60 -17.05
N GLU A 25 6.34 12.78 -16.55
CA GLU A 25 4.91 12.83 -16.82
C GLU A 25 4.12 13.67 -15.80
N GLY A 26 4.82 14.33 -14.86
CA GLY A 26 4.23 15.21 -13.86
C GLY A 26 3.91 14.55 -12.52
N GLY A 27 4.37 13.33 -12.27
CA GLY A 27 4.25 12.68 -10.96
C GLY A 27 5.02 13.45 -9.88
N THR A 28 4.43 13.62 -8.69
CA THR A 28 4.98 14.44 -7.61
C THR A 28 5.08 13.75 -6.28
N SER A 29 4.27 12.73 -6.07
CA SER A 29 4.09 12.13 -4.74
C SER A 29 3.86 10.62 -4.85
N ILE A 30 4.38 9.84 -3.89
CA ILE A 30 4.23 8.38 -3.88
C ILE A 30 4.03 7.84 -2.46
N ASN A 31 3.43 6.66 -2.37
CA ASN A 31 3.57 5.77 -1.23
C ASN A 31 4.61 4.69 -1.55
N LEU A 32 5.78 4.78 -0.93
CA LEU A 32 6.85 3.80 -1.02
C LEU A 32 6.58 2.67 -0.03
N VAL A 33 6.38 1.47 -0.54
CA VAL A 33 6.08 0.27 0.25
C VAL A 33 7.27 -0.68 0.25
N ASN A 34 7.58 -1.26 1.40
CA ASN A 34 8.72 -2.15 1.52
C ASN A 34 8.51 -3.51 0.82
N LEU A 35 9.62 -4.15 0.48
CA LEU A 35 9.68 -5.54 0.03
C LEU A 35 10.29 -6.38 1.15
N THR A 36 9.52 -7.31 1.73
CA THR A 36 9.97 -8.21 2.81
C THR A 36 9.97 -9.69 2.41
N GLU A 37 9.94 -9.95 1.13
CA GLU A 37 10.10 -11.31 0.61
C GLU A 37 11.40 -11.93 1.14
N SER A 38 11.31 -13.20 1.52
CA SER A 38 12.43 -13.97 2.05
C SER A 38 13.06 -13.46 3.37
N CYS A 39 12.31 -12.72 4.20
CA CYS A 39 12.72 -12.42 5.56
C CYS A 39 12.31 -13.55 6.52
N PHE A 40 13.25 -14.09 7.29
CA PHE A 40 13.04 -15.22 8.21
C PHE A 40 13.50 -14.91 9.63
N SER A 41 13.92 -13.71 9.92
CA SER A 41 14.34 -13.21 11.23
C SER A 41 13.93 -11.77 11.45
N LEU A 42 13.84 -11.35 12.71
CA LEU A 42 13.53 -9.95 13.04
C LEU A 42 14.59 -8.98 12.50
N ASP A 43 15.86 -9.39 12.50
CA ASP A 43 16.95 -8.56 11.98
C ASP A 43 16.83 -8.31 10.48
N GLU A 44 16.34 -9.29 9.70
CA GLU A 44 16.08 -9.14 8.27
C GLU A 44 14.90 -8.18 8.02
N PHE A 45 13.81 -8.28 8.79
CA PHE A 45 12.72 -7.31 8.73
C PHE A 45 13.21 -5.88 9.09
N SER A 46 13.94 -5.73 10.20
CA SER A 46 14.51 -4.44 10.61
C SER A 46 15.34 -3.81 9.49
N LYS A 47 16.20 -4.59 8.86
CA LYS A 47 17.03 -4.16 7.74
C LYS A 47 16.22 -3.66 6.56
N LYS A 48 15.15 -4.39 6.21
CA LYS A 48 14.24 -4.02 5.10
C LYS A 48 13.48 -2.74 5.40
N TYR A 49 13.02 -2.55 6.64
CA TYR A 49 12.38 -1.31 7.06
C TYR A 49 13.34 -0.12 6.99
N ASP A 50 14.56 -0.27 7.50
CA ASP A 50 15.60 0.77 7.44
C ASP A 50 16.00 1.11 6.00
N GLU A 51 16.13 0.11 5.11
CA GLU A 51 16.36 0.29 3.68
C GLU A 51 15.25 1.13 3.05
N THR A 52 13.98 0.80 3.33
CA THR A 52 12.81 1.52 2.77
C THR A 52 12.73 2.95 3.29
N ILE A 53 12.96 3.17 4.58
CA ILE A 53 13.00 4.51 5.19
C ILE A 53 14.13 5.34 4.56
N SER A 54 15.30 4.74 4.36
CA SER A 54 16.44 5.39 3.70
C SER A 54 16.14 5.75 2.24
N LEU A 55 15.49 4.86 1.48
CA LEU A 55 15.04 5.14 0.12
C LEU A 55 14.02 6.28 0.10
N GLY A 56 13.09 6.31 1.06
CA GLY A 56 12.14 7.42 1.21
C GLY A 56 12.83 8.77 1.39
N LYS A 57 13.91 8.85 2.20
CA LYS A 57 14.71 10.07 2.34
C LYS A 57 15.36 10.47 1.01
N ARG A 58 16.00 9.53 0.31
CA ARG A 58 16.64 9.79 -0.99
C ARG A 58 15.63 10.29 -2.05
N LEU A 59 14.40 9.79 -2.03
CA LEU A 59 13.33 10.25 -2.93
C LEU A 59 12.88 11.67 -2.61
N ARG A 60 12.78 12.02 -1.31
CA ARG A 60 12.49 13.40 -0.87
C ARG A 60 13.60 14.36 -1.29
N ASP A 61 14.89 13.96 -1.18
CA ASP A 61 16.03 14.75 -1.66
C ASP A 61 15.98 14.97 -3.19
N LYS A 62 15.28 14.11 -3.93
CA LYS A 62 15.03 14.28 -5.36
C LYS A 62 13.74 15.07 -5.69
N GLY A 63 13.08 15.61 -4.68
CA GLY A 63 11.93 16.52 -4.82
C GLY A 63 10.56 15.83 -4.82
N LEU A 64 10.47 14.55 -4.53
CA LEU A 64 9.17 13.88 -4.37
C LEU A 64 8.62 14.05 -2.94
N GLU A 65 7.32 14.17 -2.80
CA GLU A 65 6.63 13.96 -1.52
C GLU A 65 6.41 12.46 -1.32
N VAL A 66 6.85 11.92 -0.18
CA VAL A 66 6.91 10.46 0.01
C VAL A 66 6.25 10.05 1.31
N VAL A 67 5.21 9.24 1.19
CA VAL A 67 4.70 8.36 2.24
C VAL A 67 5.59 7.13 2.30
N VAL A 68 5.92 6.65 3.47
CA VAL A 68 6.67 5.40 3.67
C VAL A 68 5.78 4.42 4.41
N SER A 69 5.51 3.28 3.79
CA SER A 69 4.75 2.17 4.39
C SER A 69 5.66 0.97 4.62
N ILE A 70 5.64 0.42 5.83
CA ILE A 70 6.45 -0.72 6.23
C ILE A 70 5.61 -1.77 6.95
N GLY A 71 5.87 -3.03 6.68
CA GLY A 71 5.18 -4.15 7.31
C GLY A 71 5.65 -5.49 6.78
N PRO A 72 5.34 -6.59 7.48
CA PRO A 72 5.68 -7.93 7.01
C PRO A 72 4.65 -8.40 5.99
N TYR A 73 5.11 -8.70 4.76
CA TYR A 73 4.29 -9.15 3.65
C TYR A 73 3.58 -10.48 3.96
N PRO A 74 2.28 -10.62 3.71
CA PRO A 74 1.52 -11.80 4.16
C PRO A 74 1.94 -13.11 3.50
N VAL A 75 2.47 -13.10 2.28
CA VAL A 75 3.00 -14.31 1.62
C VAL A 75 4.26 -14.80 2.33
N ASN A 76 5.09 -13.89 2.83
CA ASN A 76 6.28 -14.24 3.59
C ASN A 76 5.97 -15.05 4.87
N TYR A 77 4.79 -14.85 5.47
CA TYR A 77 4.33 -15.67 6.59
C TYR A 77 4.27 -17.17 6.23
N ILE A 78 3.72 -17.50 5.06
CA ILE A 78 3.61 -18.88 4.58
C ILE A 78 5.01 -19.48 4.35
N GLU A 79 5.89 -18.73 3.69
CA GLU A 79 7.28 -19.15 3.44
C GLU A 79 8.05 -19.37 4.75
N MET A 80 7.86 -18.48 5.73
CA MET A 80 8.45 -18.62 7.06
C MET A 80 7.97 -19.90 7.75
N LYS A 81 6.64 -20.14 7.74
CA LYS A 81 6.03 -21.33 8.36
C LYS A 81 6.67 -22.63 7.82
N GLU A 82 6.87 -22.69 6.51
CA GLU A 82 7.49 -23.84 5.85
C GLU A 82 8.97 -24.02 6.23
N LYS A 83 9.71 -22.92 6.41
CA LYS A 83 11.16 -22.97 6.66
C LYS A 83 11.55 -23.09 8.11
N ILE A 84 10.85 -22.38 9.01
CA ILE A 84 11.25 -22.28 10.43
C ILE A 84 10.21 -22.77 11.43
N GLY A 85 9.04 -23.23 10.94
CA GLY A 85 7.92 -23.73 11.73
C GLY A 85 7.02 -22.63 12.30
N ILE A 86 5.78 -23.03 12.62
CA ILE A 86 4.69 -22.11 12.97
C ILE A 86 4.98 -21.23 14.19
N GLU A 87 5.48 -21.82 15.28
CA GLU A 87 5.70 -21.10 16.54
C GLU A 87 6.69 -19.95 16.38
N LYS A 88 7.83 -20.21 15.71
CA LYS A 88 8.85 -19.19 15.44
C LYS A 88 8.33 -18.14 14.48
N THR A 89 7.56 -18.56 13.47
CA THR A 89 6.96 -17.65 12.48
C THR A 89 6.04 -16.65 13.15
N VAL A 90 5.11 -17.12 13.99
CA VAL A 90 4.17 -16.23 14.71
C VAL A 90 4.91 -15.25 15.61
N ASP A 91 5.93 -15.71 16.35
CA ASP A 91 6.72 -14.84 17.24
C ASP A 91 7.47 -13.76 16.46
N ILE A 92 8.20 -14.14 15.40
CA ILE A 92 8.98 -13.19 14.58
C ILE A 92 8.05 -12.23 13.86
N TYR A 93 6.96 -12.72 13.26
CA TYR A 93 6.04 -11.90 12.51
C TYR A 93 5.34 -10.84 13.38
N ARG A 94 4.93 -11.21 14.60
CA ARG A 94 4.39 -10.25 15.58
C ARG A 94 5.42 -9.20 15.99
N LYS A 95 6.65 -9.62 16.28
CA LYS A 95 7.74 -8.68 16.59
C LYS A 95 8.06 -7.74 15.42
N ALA A 96 7.96 -8.22 14.18
CA ALA A 96 8.12 -7.38 13.00
C ALA A 96 6.99 -6.34 12.87
N LEU A 97 5.75 -6.71 13.22
CA LEU A 97 4.62 -5.77 13.30
C LEU A 97 4.82 -4.74 14.41
N ASP A 98 5.22 -5.17 15.61
CA ASP A 98 5.47 -4.25 16.73
C ASP A 98 6.60 -3.26 16.39
N LEU A 99 7.65 -3.73 15.70
CA LEU A 99 8.72 -2.86 15.21
C LEU A 99 8.19 -1.84 14.17
N ALA A 100 7.35 -2.28 13.23
CA ALA A 100 6.75 -1.37 12.25
C ALA A 100 5.89 -0.29 12.92
N ILE A 101 5.05 -0.68 13.91
CA ILE A 101 4.26 0.27 14.69
C ILE A 101 5.15 1.29 15.38
N LYS A 102 6.20 0.83 16.07
CA LYS A 102 7.15 1.72 16.74
C LYS A 102 7.75 2.74 15.78
N LEU A 103 8.21 2.31 14.60
CA LEU A 103 8.80 3.18 13.60
C LEU A 103 7.80 4.21 13.02
N VAL A 104 6.51 3.84 12.93
CA VAL A 104 5.44 4.79 12.55
C VAL A 104 5.18 5.80 13.69
N GLU A 105 5.09 5.35 14.93
CA GLU A 105 4.90 6.22 16.10
C GLU A 105 6.07 7.19 16.32
N GLU A 106 7.28 6.78 15.96
CA GLU A 106 8.49 7.64 15.99
C GLU A 106 8.58 8.61 14.79
N GLY A 107 7.64 8.53 13.83
CA GLY A 107 7.62 9.37 12.63
C GLY A 107 8.65 8.98 11.56
N SER A 108 9.28 7.80 11.68
CA SER A 108 10.21 7.27 10.68
C SER A 108 9.51 6.73 9.45
N ALA A 109 8.29 6.21 9.62
CA ALA A 109 7.38 5.78 8.57
C ALA A 109 5.99 6.40 8.79
N ASN A 110 5.08 6.24 7.81
CA ASN A 110 3.75 6.87 7.83
C ASN A 110 2.61 5.86 7.98
N ALA A 111 2.81 4.62 7.57
CA ALA A 111 1.77 3.60 7.53
C ALA A 111 2.34 2.19 7.73
N ILE A 112 1.46 1.25 8.09
CA ILE A 112 1.78 -0.17 8.14
C ILE A 112 1.23 -0.84 6.87
N GLY A 113 2.09 -1.48 6.14
CA GLY A 113 1.77 -2.20 4.90
C GLY A 113 3.02 -2.63 4.11
N GLU A 114 2.88 -3.67 3.34
CA GLU A 114 1.67 -4.48 3.13
C GLU A 114 1.49 -5.52 4.23
N VAL A 115 0.26 -5.66 4.69
CA VAL A 115 -0.13 -6.67 5.67
C VAL A 115 -1.46 -7.30 5.24
N GLY A 116 -1.80 -8.48 5.73
CA GLY A 116 -3.11 -9.06 5.42
C GLY A 116 -3.11 -10.55 5.13
N ARG A 117 -3.56 -10.93 3.93
CA ARG A 117 -3.74 -12.33 3.50
C ARG A 117 -3.10 -12.58 2.15
N PRO A 118 -2.75 -13.83 1.80
CA PRO A 118 -2.31 -14.18 0.45
C PRO A 118 -3.38 -13.83 -0.59
N HIS A 119 -2.97 -13.39 -1.76
CA HIS A 119 -3.86 -13.07 -2.89
C HIS A 119 -4.18 -14.27 -3.78
N PHE A 120 -3.56 -15.42 -3.51
CA PHE A 120 -3.72 -16.67 -4.26
C PHE A 120 -4.41 -17.74 -3.42
N GLU A 121 -4.90 -18.78 -4.06
CA GLU A 121 -5.52 -19.94 -3.41
C GLU A 121 -4.50 -20.66 -2.54
N THR A 122 -4.84 -20.87 -1.27
CA THR A 122 -4.01 -21.54 -0.28
C THR A 122 -4.86 -22.48 0.58
N SER A 123 -4.22 -23.25 1.47
CA SER A 123 -4.95 -24.14 2.37
C SER A 123 -5.88 -23.37 3.32
N ALA A 124 -6.96 -24.03 3.76
CA ALA A 124 -7.87 -23.45 4.76
C ALA A 124 -7.13 -23.06 6.04
N GLU A 125 -6.14 -23.87 6.45
CA GLU A 125 -5.29 -23.60 7.61
C GLU A 125 -4.49 -22.31 7.43
N ASN A 126 -3.78 -22.12 6.31
CA ASN A 126 -3.03 -20.89 6.03
C ASN A 126 -3.94 -19.66 5.98
N MET A 127 -5.15 -19.81 5.45
CA MET A 127 -6.13 -18.72 5.41
C MET A 127 -6.63 -18.35 6.81
N GLU A 128 -6.88 -19.34 7.68
CA GLU A 128 -7.30 -19.12 9.07
C GLU A 128 -6.19 -18.43 9.88
N GLU A 129 -4.97 -18.88 9.74
CA GLU A 129 -3.80 -18.25 10.37
C GLU A 129 -3.60 -16.80 9.90
N SER A 130 -3.68 -16.56 8.58
CA SER A 130 -3.58 -15.21 8.02
C SER A 130 -4.72 -14.30 8.52
N ASN A 131 -5.93 -14.84 8.67
CA ASN A 131 -7.05 -14.13 9.28
C ASN A 131 -6.80 -13.79 10.75
N SER A 132 -6.19 -14.69 11.51
CA SER A 132 -5.84 -14.46 12.93
C SER A 132 -4.77 -13.37 13.07
N ILE A 133 -3.79 -13.35 12.16
CA ILE A 133 -2.79 -12.28 12.10
C ILE A 133 -3.44 -10.95 11.72
N MET A 134 -4.37 -10.95 10.79
CA MET A 134 -5.09 -9.73 10.40
C MET A 134 -5.94 -9.19 11.56
N ASP A 135 -6.60 -10.06 12.34
CA ASP A 135 -7.30 -9.66 13.55
C ASP A 135 -6.33 -9.02 14.58
N TYR A 136 -5.16 -9.61 14.76
CA TYR A 136 -4.11 -9.03 15.60
C TYR A 136 -3.68 -7.65 15.12
N ILE A 137 -3.41 -7.46 13.81
CA ILE A 137 -3.04 -6.15 13.24
C ILE A 137 -4.12 -5.11 13.52
N PHE A 138 -5.39 -5.43 13.31
CA PHE A 138 -6.49 -4.53 13.61
C PHE A 138 -6.54 -4.16 15.10
N GLN A 139 -6.37 -5.14 16.01
CA GLN A 139 -6.38 -4.90 17.46
C GLN A 139 -5.25 -3.99 17.92
N ILE A 140 -4.01 -4.25 17.50
CA ILE A 140 -2.84 -3.44 17.94
C ILE A 140 -2.80 -2.05 17.33
N THR A 141 -3.63 -1.78 16.30
CA THR A 141 -3.77 -0.46 15.65
C THR A 141 -5.12 0.19 15.91
N ALA A 142 -5.97 -0.39 16.77
CA ALA A 142 -7.35 0.04 16.99
C ALA A 142 -7.48 1.52 17.42
N ASP A 143 -6.72 1.90 18.46
CA ASP A 143 -6.73 3.24 19.05
C ASP A 143 -5.61 4.14 18.51
N LYS A 144 -5.03 3.77 17.35
CA LYS A 144 -3.91 4.47 16.74
C LYS A 144 -4.32 5.08 15.40
N ASP A 145 -3.91 6.32 15.17
CA ASP A 145 -4.07 7.01 13.88
C ASP A 145 -3.03 6.51 12.85
N ILE A 146 -2.90 5.19 12.74
CA ILE A 146 -1.96 4.53 11.84
C ILE A 146 -2.71 3.98 10.63
N PRO A 147 -2.42 4.46 9.40
CA PRO A 147 -2.97 3.88 8.19
C PRO A 147 -2.50 2.45 7.96
N LEU A 148 -3.40 1.60 7.46
CA LEU A 148 -3.11 0.21 7.08
C LEU A 148 -3.28 0.01 5.57
N ILE A 149 -2.28 -0.60 4.94
CA ILE A 149 -2.32 -1.03 3.55
C ILE A 149 -2.52 -2.54 3.52
N LEU A 150 -3.72 -2.97 3.14
CA LEU A 150 -4.08 -4.38 3.13
C LEU A 150 -3.80 -5.01 1.77
N HIS A 151 -3.03 -6.09 1.80
CA HIS A 151 -2.89 -7.05 0.73
C HIS A 151 -3.83 -8.23 0.98
N THR A 152 -4.74 -8.49 0.06
CA THR A 152 -5.67 -9.64 0.12
C THR A 152 -5.98 -10.12 -1.28
N GLU A 153 -6.70 -11.24 -1.39
CA GLU A 153 -7.33 -11.66 -2.65
C GLU A 153 -8.21 -10.57 -3.26
N SER A 154 -8.59 -10.72 -4.52
CA SER A 154 -9.55 -9.83 -5.16
C SER A 154 -10.91 -9.93 -4.46
N LEU A 155 -11.41 -8.80 -3.98
CA LEU A 155 -12.68 -8.70 -3.26
C LEU A 155 -13.70 -7.93 -4.09
N ASP A 156 -14.94 -8.40 -4.12
CA ASP A 156 -16.10 -7.65 -4.58
C ASP A 156 -16.62 -6.69 -3.48
N SER A 157 -17.70 -5.96 -3.76
CA SER A 157 -18.27 -5.01 -2.80
C SER A 157 -18.69 -5.68 -1.48
N SER A 158 -19.18 -6.93 -1.53
CA SER A 158 -19.56 -7.68 -0.33
C SER A 158 -18.32 -8.05 0.48
N GLY A 159 -17.27 -8.56 -0.17
CA GLY A 159 -16.00 -8.90 0.46
C GLY A 159 -15.32 -7.70 1.11
N MET A 160 -15.35 -6.53 0.46
CA MET A 160 -14.84 -5.28 1.05
C MET A 160 -15.62 -4.89 2.32
N CYS A 161 -16.95 -5.00 2.30
CA CYS A 161 -17.79 -4.73 3.47
C CYS A 161 -17.53 -5.72 4.61
N GLU A 162 -17.38 -7.01 4.32
CA GLU A 162 -17.06 -8.02 5.34
C GLU A 162 -15.66 -7.78 5.94
N LEU A 163 -14.68 -7.40 5.14
CA LEU A 163 -13.36 -7.02 5.62
C LEU A 163 -13.42 -5.81 6.57
N MET A 164 -14.22 -4.78 6.24
CA MET A 164 -14.43 -3.65 7.13
C MET A 164 -15.15 -4.03 8.42
N LYS A 165 -16.17 -4.90 8.35
CA LYS A 165 -16.83 -5.42 9.56
C LYS A 165 -15.82 -6.17 10.45
N LYS A 166 -14.92 -6.94 9.85
CA LYS A 166 -13.84 -7.64 10.56
C LYS A 166 -12.90 -6.63 11.25
N ALA A 167 -12.47 -5.58 10.56
CA ALA A 167 -11.64 -4.52 11.12
C ALA A 167 -12.32 -3.85 12.33
N ARG A 168 -13.59 -3.47 12.18
CA ARG A 168 -14.39 -2.83 13.24
C ARG A 168 -14.60 -3.73 14.46
N ARG A 169 -14.85 -5.03 14.29
CA ARG A 169 -14.95 -5.98 15.42
C ARG A 169 -13.67 -6.03 16.25
N ASN A 170 -12.53 -5.73 15.62
CA ASN A 170 -11.24 -5.66 16.25
C ASN A 170 -10.81 -4.22 16.62
N GLY A 171 -11.74 -3.26 16.58
CA GLY A 171 -11.54 -1.87 17.02
C GLY A 171 -10.97 -0.94 15.94
N LYS A 172 -10.58 -1.43 14.76
CA LYS A 172 -10.07 -0.58 13.67
C LYS A 172 -11.22 0.00 12.84
N ASN A 173 -11.50 1.29 13.02
CA ASN A 173 -12.68 1.94 12.46
C ASN A 173 -12.41 2.77 11.21
N SER A 174 -11.15 3.09 10.90
CA SER A 174 -10.77 3.98 9.80
C SER A 174 -9.33 3.75 9.34
N LEU A 175 -8.90 4.49 8.31
CA LEU A 175 -7.55 4.50 7.77
C LEU A 175 -7.11 3.11 7.24
N VAL A 176 -7.99 2.45 6.51
CA VAL A 176 -7.71 1.15 5.88
C VAL A 176 -7.81 1.29 4.37
N VAL A 177 -6.76 0.93 3.68
CA VAL A 177 -6.67 0.83 2.21
C VAL A 177 -6.63 -0.63 1.81
N LYS A 178 -7.42 -1.04 0.81
CA LYS A 178 -7.22 -2.28 0.07
C LYS A 178 -6.38 -1.98 -1.17
N HIS A 179 -5.13 -2.39 -1.15
CA HIS A 179 -4.21 -2.36 -2.27
C HIS A 179 -4.67 -3.32 -3.40
N PHE A 180 -4.34 -2.99 -4.63
CA PHE A 180 -4.69 -3.71 -5.86
C PHE A 180 -6.19 -4.10 -5.91
N SER A 181 -7.03 -3.11 -5.62
CA SER A 181 -8.48 -3.29 -5.52
C SER A 181 -9.14 -3.29 -6.90
N LEU A 182 -10.25 -4.04 -7.01
CA LEU A 182 -11.20 -3.78 -8.08
C LEU A 182 -11.72 -2.33 -7.98
N PRO A 183 -12.20 -1.73 -9.08
CA PRO A 183 -12.73 -0.36 -9.11
C PRO A 183 -14.13 -0.31 -8.44
N ILE A 184 -14.17 -0.62 -7.14
CA ILE A 184 -15.36 -0.62 -6.31
C ILE A 184 -15.40 0.70 -5.54
N PHE A 185 -16.29 1.58 -5.94
CA PHE A 185 -16.44 2.91 -5.37
C PHE A 185 -17.77 2.98 -4.59
N SER A 186 -17.83 2.35 -3.43
CA SER A 186 -19.03 2.33 -2.59
C SER A 186 -18.91 3.34 -1.45
N GLU A 187 -19.87 4.26 -1.34
CA GLU A 187 -19.98 5.17 -0.20
C GLU A 187 -20.25 4.46 1.13
N ASN A 188 -20.75 3.22 1.07
CA ASN A 188 -21.08 2.43 2.25
C ASN A 188 -19.91 1.59 2.79
N CYS A 189 -18.76 1.59 2.11
CA CYS A 189 -17.57 0.86 2.53
C CYS A 189 -16.45 1.84 2.88
N GLU A 190 -16.01 1.84 4.14
CA GLU A 190 -14.97 2.76 4.62
C GLU A 190 -13.55 2.29 4.33
N ILE A 191 -13.38 1.09 3.74
CA ILE A 191 -12.08 0.71 3.17
C ILE A 191 -11.89 1.49 1.88
N VAL A 192 -10.79 2.23 1.81
CA VAL A 192 -10.43 3.00 0.63
C VAL A 192 -9.85 2.05 -0.43
N PRO A 193 -10.45 1.94 -1.61
CA PRO A 193 -9.87 1.16 -2.69
C PRO A 193 -8.66 1.88 -3.29
N SER A 194 -7.54 1.18 -3.43
CA SER A 194 -6.41 1.59 -4.26
C SER A 194 -6.42 0.77 -5.54
N VAL A 195 -6.63 1.44 -6.66
CA VAL A 195 -7.02 0.79 -7.92
C VAL A 195 -5.87 0.88 -8.92
N PRO A 196 -5.50 -0.23 -9.58
CA PRO A 196 -4.48 -0.19 -10.63
C PRO A 196 -4.79 0.84 -11.71
N ALA A 197 -3.79 1.66 -12.07
CA ALA A 197 -3.92 2.80 -12.97
C ALA A 197 -4.10 2.41 -14.46
N GLY A 198 -5.04 1.47 -14.71
CA GLY A 198 -5.52 1.14 -16.04
C GLY A 198 -6.41 2.24 -16.62
N ARG A 199 -6.49 2.34 -17.96
CA ARG A 199 -7.33 3.38 -18.61
C ARG A 199 -8.81 3.26 -18.23
N SER A 200 -9.37 2.05 -18.21
CA SER A 200 -10.75 1.78 -17.82
C SER A 200 -11.02 2.17 -16.38
N ASN A 201 -10.12 1.81 -15.47
CA ASN A 201 -10.25 2.11 -14.05
C ASN A 201 -10.21 3.62 -13.80
N ALA A 202 -9.26 4.32 -14.41
CA ALA A 202 -9.15 5.78 -14.28
C ALA A 202 -10.40 6.52 -14.79
N ARG A 203 -11.01 6.07 -15.92
CA ARG A 203 -12.26 6.65 -16.42
C ARG A 203 -13.48 6.32 -15.57
N ALA A 204 -13.50 5.15 -14.93
CA ALA A 204 -14.60 4.71 -14.06
C ALA A 204 -14.55 5.37 -12.67
N ALA A 205 -13.40 5.93 -12.27
CA ALA A 205 -13.22 6.50 -10.94
C ALA A 205 -14.07 7.76 -10.76
N PRO A 206 -14.75 7.91 -9.61
CA PRO A 206 -15.67 9.02 -9.32
C PRO A 206 -14.89 10.23 -8.79
N TRP A 207 -14.13 10.87 -9.66
CA TRP A 207 -13.27 12.01 -9.37
C TRP A 207 -14.02 13.13 -8.63
N GLY A 208 -13.45 13.60 -7.53
CA GLY A 208 -14.00 14.63 -6.67
C GLY A 208 -15.23 14.22 -5.83
N LYS A 209 -15.69 12.96 -5.93
CA LYS A 209 -16.96 12.53 -5.28
C LYS A 209 -16.75 11.50 -4.17
N THR A 210 -15.81 10.58 -4.32
CA THR A 210 -15.54 9.53 -3.34
C THR A 210 -14.04 9.40 -3.07
N ARG A 211 -13.71 8.69 -2.01
CA ARG A 211 -12.32 8.41 -1.60
C ARG A 211 -11.80 7.17 -2.30
N PHE A 212 -10.73 7.31 -3.02
CA PHE A 212 -9.99 6.22 -3.66
C PHE A 212 -8.57 6.65 -3.94
N PHE A 213 -7.70 5.69 -4.26
CA PHE A 213 -6.37 5.94 -4.80
C PHE A 213 -6.21 5.29 -6.16
N LEU A 214 -5.29 5.83 -6.97
CA LEU A 214 -4.69 5.12 -8.09
C LEU A 214 -3.30 4.63 -7.69
N GLU A 215 -2.90 3.50 -8.24
CA GLU A 215 -1.59 2.92 -8.00
C GLU A 215 -1.02 2.24 -9.24
N THR A 216 0.32 2.13 -9.27
CA THR A 216 1.02 1.32 -10.28
C THR A 216 1.37 -0.06 -9.79
N ASP A 217 1.56 -0.24 -8.50
CA ASP A 217 2.23 -1.42 -7.94
C ASP A 217 3.57 -1.69 -8.66
N PHE A 218 4.26 -0.60 -9.01
CA PHE A 218 5.52 -0.69 -9.73
C PHE A 218 6.59 -1.35 -8.86
N ALA A 219 7.18 -2.43 -9.36
CA ALA A 219 8.30 -3.12 -8.74
C ALA A 219 9.41 -3.43 -9.75
N GLY A 220 9.42 -2.71 -10.88
CA GLY A 220 10.36 -2.89 -11.98
C GLY A 220 11.65 -2.09 -11.83
N ASP A 221 12.43 -2.13 -12.89
CA ASP A 221 13.66 -1.36 -13.08
C ASP A 221 13.84 -0.99 -14.56
N GLU A 222 15.03 -0.48 -14.93
CA GLU A 222 15.35 -0.13 -16.32
C GLU A 222 15.28 -1.32 -17.28
N ASN A 223 15.58 -2.54 -16.80
CA ASN A 223 15.58 -3.75 -17.62
C ASN A 223 14.17 -4.37 -17.72
N ASN A 224 13.32 -4.16 -16.72
CA ASN A 224 11.94 -4.61 -16.68
C ASN A 224 10.98 -3.48 -16.29
N PRO A 225 10.83 -2.45 -17.15
CA PRO A 225 10.12 -1.21 -16.80
C PRO A 225 8.59 -1.35 -16.69
N ASN A 226 8.05 -2.48 -17.12
CA ASN A 226 6.60 -2.75 -17.15
C ASN A 226 6.19 -3.82 -16.15
N PHE A 227 7.03 -4.13 -15.16
CA PHE A 227 6.66 -5.10 -14.15
C PHE A 227 5.50 -4.55 -13.30
N VAL A 228 4.37 -5.27 -13.32
CA VAL A 228 3.01 -4.87 -12.93
C VAL A 228 2.50 -3.73 -13.81
N LEU A 229 2.71 -2.47 -13.49
CA LEU A 229 2.41 -1.31 -14.36
C LEU A 229 3.65 -0.41 -14.49
N PRO A 230 3.80 0.27 -15.65
CA PRO A 230 4.87 1.27 -15.83
C PRO A 230 4.82 2.39 -14.78
N ALA A 231 5.99 2.84 -14.33
CA ALA A 231 6.16 3.90 -13.34
C ALA A 231 5.37 5.19 -13.64
N ASP A 232 5.14 5.49 -14.90
CA ASP A 232 4.43 6.70 -15.36
C ASP A 232 2.92 6.49 -15.56
N SER A 233 2.37 5.34 -15.17
CA SER A 233 0.96 5.05 -15.47
C SER A 233 0.00 5.99 -14.76
N VAL A 234 0.19 6.28 -13.46
CA VAL A 234 -0.68 7.21 -12.74
C VAL A 234 -0.64 8.61 -13.36
N PRO A 235 0.51 9.27 -13.53
CA PRO A 235 0.51 10.61 -14.14
C PRO A 235 -0.01 10.62 -15.58
N LYS A 236 0.26 9.60 -16.39
CA LYS A 236 -0.33 9.47 -17.72
C LYS A 236 -1.86 9.35 -17.70
N ARG A 237 -2.43 8.69 -16.68
CA ARG A 237 -3.90 8.59 -16.56
C ARG A 237 -4.50 9.94 -16.17
N VAL A 238 -3.89 10.66 -15.25
CA VAL A 238 -4.31 12.00 -14.87
C VAL A 238 -4.27 12.93 -16.08
N ASN A 239 -3.17 12.96 -16.82
CA ASN A 239 -3.04 13.78 -18.03
C ASN A 239 -4.08 13.43 -19.12
N MET A 240 -4.34 12.11 -19.31
CA MET A 240 -5.37 11.64 -20.22
C MET A 240 -6.77 12.17 -19.83
N LEU A 241 -7.12 12.10 -18.55
CA LEU A 241 -8.43 12.54 -18.05
C LEU A 241 -8.62 14.05 -18.22
N ILE A 242 -7.59 14.86 -17.99
CA ILE A 242 -7.61 16.30 -18.24
C ILE A 242 -7.86 16.57 -19.73
N GLN A 243 -7.18 15.86 -20.62
CA GLN A 243 -7.38 15.98 -22.07
C GLN A 243 -8.78 15.53 -22.51
N GLU A 244 -9.39 14.58 -21.81
CA GLU A 244 -10.76 14.09 -22.04
C GLU A 244 -11.82 15.03 -21.43
N GLY A 245 -11.43 16.12 -20.75
CA GLY A 245 -12.32 17.14 -20.21
C GLY A 245 -12.88 16.83 -18.81
N VAL A 246 -12.25 15.91 -18.07
CA VAL A 246 -12.59 15.72 -16.66
C VAL A 246 -12.19 16.98 -15.89
N ASP A 247 -13.07 17.46 -15.02
CA ASP A 247 -12.88 18.66 -14.25
C ASP A 247 -11.58 18.64 -13.44
N HIS A 248 -10.75 19.67 -13.60
CA HIS A 248 -9.44 19.76 -12.97
C HIS A 248 -9.51 19.78 -11.43
N ASP A 249 -10.48 20.52 -10.87
CA ASP A 249 -10.62 20.63 -9.42
C ASP A 249 -11.04 19.28 -8.81
N SER A 250 -11.90 18.53 -9.50
CA SER A 250 -12.28 17.17 -9.10
C SER A 250 -11.10 16.20 -9.08
N ILE A 251 -10.20 16.30 -10.07
CA ILE A 251 -8.97 15.51 -10.10
C ILE A 251 -8.05 15.93 -8.95
N GLU A 252 -7.87 17.22 -8.74
CA GLU A 252 -6.99 17.76 -7.70
C GLU A 252 -7.46 17.36 -6.30
N VAL A 253 -8.75 17.42 -6.02
CA VAL A 253 -9.34 16.93 -4.76
C VAL A 253 -9.01 15.46 -4.53
N SER A 254 -9.25 14.60 -5.53
CA SER A 254 -8.97 13.18 -5.42
C SER A 254 -7.47 12.89 -5.26
N MET A 255 -6.62 13.59 -6.02
CA MET A 255 -5.15 13.41 -5.95
C MET A 255 -4.55 13.93 -4.65
N ASN A 256 -5.16 14.90 -3.96
CA ASN A 256 -4.68 15.43 -2.69
C ASN A 256 -5.20 14.64 -1.46
N PHE A 257 -6.16 13.74 -1.63
CA PHE A 257 -6.77 12.97 -0.54
C PHE A 257 -5.73 12.20 0.30
N TYR A 258 -4.61 11.77 -0.28
CA TYR A 258 -3.56 11.04 0.44
C TYR A 258 -2.99 11.84 1.63
N ARG A 259 -2.94 13.18 1.56
CA ARG A 259 -2.42 14.01 2.65
C ARG A 259 -3.30 13.88 3.91
N GLU A 260 -4.63 13.94 3.72
CA GLU A 260 -5.58 13.69 4.81
C GLU A 260 -5.45 12.25 5.34
N PHE A 261 -5.41 11.28 4.42
CA PHE A 261 -5.40 9.86 4.76
C PHE A 261 -4.14 9.45 5.52
N TYR A 262 -2.96 9.86 5.05
CA TYR A 262 -1.66 9.54 5.66
C TYR A 262 -1.20 10.55 6.71
N ARG A 263 -2.05 11.50 7.12
CA ARG A 263 -1.75 12.51 8.14
C ARG A 263 -0.50 13.32 7.82
N LEU A 264 -0.35 13.74 6.58
CA LEU A 264 0.72 14.63 6.16
C LEU A 264 0.30 16.10 6.43
N ASP A 265 1.17 16.85 7.08
CA ASP A 265 0.97 18.28 7.37
C ASP A 265 0.96 19.16 6.09
#